data_98ea3ab9ef3520b094754281f23360ec
#
_entry.id   98ea3ab9ef3520b094754281f23360ec
#
_cell.length_a   1.000
_cell.length_b   1.000
_cell.length_c   1.000
_cell.angle_alpha   90.00
_cell.angle_beta   90.00
_cell.angle_gamma   90.00
#
_symmetry.space_group_name_H-M   'P 1'
#
loop_
_entity.id
_entity.type
_entity.pdbx_description
1 polymer ?
#
loop_
_entity_poly.entity_id
_entity_poly.type
_entity_poly.pdbx_seq_one_letter_code
_entity_poly.pdbx_strand_id
1 'polypeptide(L)'
;VGSEMCIRDRWCNTIHTPWNGDYHLNINLQMNHWPAEVTNLSELHLPLIEWTKQQVPSGERTAKAFYNARGWVTHILGNVWEFTAPGEHPSWGATNTSAAWLCEHLYTHYQYTLDKAYLRDVYPTMKGAAQFFVDMLVQDPRTKYLVTAPTTSPENAYKMPNGSVVSICAGSTMDNQILRELFTNT
;
A
#
# COMPACT_ATOMS: atom_id res chain seq x y z
N VAL A 1 -0.51 -15.62 -17.41
CA VAL A 1 -0.24 -15.21 -16.04
C VAL A 1 0.30 -13.78 -16.02
N GLY A 2 1.30 -13.41 -16.85
CA GLY A 2 1.77 -12.02 -16.95
C GLY A 2 0.75 -11.03 -17.54
N SER A 3 -0.28 -11.52 -18.24
CA SER A 3 -1.31 -10.70 -18.88
C SER A 3 -2.32 -10.10 -17.89
N GLU A 4 -2.59 -10.73 -16.79
CA GLU A 4 -3.60 -10.26 -15.82
C GLU A 4 -3.18 -8.96 -15.15
N MET A 5 -1.98 -8.90 -14.59
CA MET A 5 -1.42 -7.64 -14.06
C MET A 5 -1.30 -6.55 -15.12
N CYS A 6 -0.94 -6.92 -16.35
CA CYS A 6 -0.76 -5.94 -17.43
C CYS A 6 -2.07 -5.39 -17.99
N ILE A 7 -3.16 -6.14 -17.93
CA ILE A 7 -4.43 -5.79 -18.61
C ILE A 7 -5.46 -5.26 -17.62
N ARG A 8 -5.59 -5.87 -16.44
CA ARG A 8 -6.64 -5.50 -15.47
C ARG A 8 -6.28 -4.34 -14.57
N ASP A 9 -5.03 -4.30 -14.12
CA ASP A 9 -4.62 -3.38 -13.07
C ASP A 9 -4.13 -2.04 -13.63
N ARG A 10 -3.89 -1.96 -14.92
CA ARG A 10 -3.43 -0.75 -15.62
C ARG A 10 -4.53 0.10 -16.23
N TRP A 11 -5.79 -0.32 -16.20
CA TRP A 11 -6.86 0.38 -16.93
C TRP A 11 -6.58 0.54 -18.42
N CYS A 12 -5.78 -0.37 -18.99
CA CYS A 12 -5.11 -0.21 -20.28
C CYS A 12 -5.75 -1.11 -21.34
N ASN A 13 -6.63 -0.55 -22.15
CA ASN A 13 -7.16 -1.21 -23.35
C ASN A 13 -6.88 -0.43 -24.64
N THR A 14 -6.22 0.71 -24.54
CA THR A 14 -5.88 1.59 -25.66
C THR A 14 -4.51 2.25 -25.42
N ILE A 15 -3.94 2.90 -26.47
CA ILE A 15 -2.68 3.65 -26.35
C ILE A 15 -2.83 4.86 -25.40
N HIS A 16 -3.97 5.51 -25.41
CA HIS A 16 -4.31 6.58 -24.47
C HIS A 16 -5.13 5.97 -23.33
N THR A 17 -4.49 5.78 -22.20
CA THR A 17 -5.08 5.09 -21.07
C THR A 17 -5.64 6.06 -20.03
N PRO A 18 -6.80 5.77 -19.42
CA PRO A 18 -7.23 6.48 -18.23
C PRO A 18 -6.17 6.38 -17.12
N TRP A 19 -6.03 7.44 -16.34
CA TRP A 19 -5.09 7.49 -15.18
C TRP A 19 -3.68 6.99 -15.51
N ASN A 20 -3.15 7.32 -16.69
CA ASN A 20 -1.82 6.95 -17.18
C ASN A 20 -1.56 5.43 -17.26
N GLY A 21 -2.57 4.59 -17.06
CA GLY A 21 -2.41 3.13 -17.00
C GLY A 21 -1.61 2.65 -15.79
N ASP A 22 -1.53 3.44 -14.72
CA ASP A 22 -0.83 3.08 -13.50
C ASP A 22 -1.56 2.00 -12.69
N TYR A 23 -0.83 1.28 -11.85
CA TYR A 23 -1.41 0.42 -10.84
C TYR A 23 -1.91 1.28 -9.68
N HIS A 24 -3.20 1.17 -9.36
CA HIS A 24 -3.80 1.93 -8.26
C HIS A 24 -3.79 1.09 -6.98
N LEU A 25 -2.99 1.55 -6.01
CA LEU A 25 -2.67 0.82 -4.77
C LEU A 25 -3.55 1.23 -3.59
N ASN A 26 -4.57 2.04 -3.81
CA ASN A 26 -5.51 2.42 -2.75
C ASN A 26 -6.70 1.47 -2.59
N ILE A 27 -6.92 0.56 -3.53
CA ILE A 27 -7.85 -0.57 -3.46
C ILE A 27 -7.84 -1.42 -4.74
N ASN A 28 -7.67 -0.82 -5.94
CA ASN A 28 -7.97 -1.50 -7.21
C ASN A 28 -7.07 -2.72 -7.41
N LEU A 29 -5.77 -2.58 -7.20
CA LEU A 29 -4.82 -3.70 -7.33
C LEU A 29 -5.14 -4.80 -6.30
N GLN A 30 -5.39 -4.42 -5.05
CA GLN A 30 -5.73 -5.36 -3.98
C GLN A 30 -7.03 -6.11 -4.30
N MET A 31 -8.08 -5.38 -4.66
CA MET A 31 -9.40 -5.95 -4.93
C MET A 31 -9.37 -6.95 -6.10
N ASN A 32 -8.56 -6.69 -7.12
CA ASN A 32 -8.41 -7.60 -8.26
C ASN A 32 -7.80 -8.96 -7.85
N HIS A 33 -7.06 -9.01 -6.75
CA HIS A 33 -6.40 -10.23 -6.27
C HIS A 33 -7.10 -10.91 -5.09
N TRP A 34 -8.13 -10.28 -4.48
CA TRP A 34 -8.88 -10.91 -3.38
C TRP A 34 -9.47 -12.30 -3.72
N PRO A 35 -9.94 -12.55 -4.97
CA PRO A 35 -10.47 -13.87 -5.30
C PRO A 35 -9.41 -14.98 -5.39
N ALA A 36 -8.14 -14.65 -5.59
CA ALA A 36 -7.12 -15.63 -5.97
C ALA A 36 -7.07 -16.85 -5.03
N GLU A 37 -6.96 -16.63 -3.74
CA GLU A 37 -6.86 -17.72 -2.78
C GLU A 37 -8.20 -18.44 -2.58
N VAL A 38 -9.28 -17.69 -2.40
CA VAL A 38 -10.61 -18.27 -2.06
C VAL A 38 -11.22 -19.05 -3.22
N THR A 39 -10.77 -18.83 -4.45
CA THR A 39 -11.22 -19.56 -5.64
C THR A 39 -10.23 -20.65 -6.08
N ASN A 40 -9.23 -20.97 -5.24
CA ASN A 40 -8.20 -21.97 -5.56
C ASN A 40 -7.37 -21.61 -6.81
N LEU A 41 -7.04 -20.34 -6.97
CA LEU A 41 -6.19 -19.79 -8.03
C LEU A 41 -4.93 -19.15 -7.44
N SER A 42 -4.36 -19.80 -6.44
CA SER A 42 -3.25 -19.29 -5.62
C SER A 42 -2.01 -18.94 -6.46
N GLU A 43 -1.77 -19.66 -7.56
CA GLU A 43 -0.70 -19.36 -8.50
C GLU A 43 -0.84 -17.99 -9.19
N LEU A 44 -2.07 -17.47 -9.30
CA LEU A 44 -2.32 -16.12 -9.86
C LEU A 44 -2.01 -14.99 -8.85
N HIS A 45 -1.82 -15.32 -7.58
CA HIS A 45 -1.40 -14.36 -6.56
C HIS A 45 0.11 -14.11 -6.59
N LEU A 46 0.90 -15.09 -7.01
CA LEU A 46 2.37 -15.01 -7.02
C LEU A 46 2.94 -13.81 -7.81
N PRO A 47 2.40 -13.41 -8.97
CA PRO A 47 2.90 -12.22 -9.66
C PRO A 47 2.78 -10.93 -8.85
N LEU A 48 1.68 -10.74 -8.09
CA LEU A 48 1.53 -9.60 -7.19
C LEU A 48 2.55 -9.65 -6.05
N ILE A 49 2.76 -10.82 -5.48
CA ILE A 49 3.72 -11.03 -4.39
C ILE A 49 5.13 -10.67 -4.85
N GLU A 50 5.56 -11.17 -5.99
CA GLU A 50 6.88 -10.87 -6.54
C GLU A 50 7.03 -9.40 -6.92
N TRP A 51 6.01 -8.80 -7.53
CA TRP A 51 6.00 -7.37 -7.82
C TRP A 51 6.10 -6.54 -6.53
N THR A 52 5.41 -6.93 -5.46
CA THR A 52 5.48 -6.25 -4.15
C THR A 52 6.91 -6.29 -3.57
N LYS A 53 7.59 -7.44 -3.65
CA LYS A 53 8.99 -7.56 -3.23
C LYS A 53 9.93 -6.65 -4.04
N GLN A 54 9.68 -6.51 -5.33
CA GLN A 54 10.47 -5.64 -6.21
C GLN A 54 10.33 -4.15 -5.86
N GLN A 55 9.22 -3.73 -5.22
CA GLN A 55 9.05 -2.34 -4.79
C GLN A 55 9.98 -1.94 -3.64
N VAL A 56 10.52 -2.88 -2.88
CA VAL A 56 11.26 -2.61 -1.64
C VAL A 56 12.45 -1.66 -1.85
N PRO A 57 13.37 -1.87 -2.81
CA PRO A 57 14.53 -0.98 -2.97
C PRO A 57 14.14 0.48 -3.32
N SER A 58 13.13 0.66 -4.17
CA SER A 58 12.60 1.98 -4.50
C SER A 58 11.85 2.58 -3.32
N GLY A 59 11.07 1.78 -2.61
CA GLY A 59 10.34 2.18 -1.43
C GLY A 59 11.24 2.61 -0.27
N GLU A 60 12.40 2.00 -0.09
CA GLU A 60 13.41 2.42 0.90
C GLU A 60 13.98 3.81 0.57
N ARG A 61 14.26 4.07 -0.72
CA ARG A 61 14.69 5.41 -1.15
C ARG A 61 13.60 6.45 -0.88
N THR A 62 12.35 6.11 -1.17
CA THR A 62 11.20 6.99 -0.91
C THR A 62 10.99 7.22 0.59
N ALA A 63 11.05 6.18 1.41
CA ALA A 63 10.94 6.29 2.87
C ALA A 63 12.03 7.22 3.43
N LYS A 64 13.27 7.06 2.97
CA LYS A 64 14.37 7.91 3.39
C LYS A 64 14.24 9.36 2.92
N ALA A 65 13.86 9.57 1.65
CA ALA A 65 13.83 10.90 1.05
C ALA A 65 12.68 11.77 1.56
N PHE A 66 11.47 11.20 1.72
CA PHE A 66 10.27 11.94 2.08
C PHE A 66 9.99 11.97 3.59
N TYR A 67 10.41 10.93 4.33
CA TYR A 67 10.04 10.74 5.74
C TYR A 67 11.24 10.63 6.66
N ASN A 68 12.46 10.51 6.13
CA ASN A 68 13.67 10.18 6.90
C ASN A 68 13.51 8.91 7.77
N ALA A 69 12.68 7.98 7.31
CA ALA A 69 12.33 6.73 7.99
C ALA A 69 13.15 5.55 7.46
N ARG A 70 13.24 4.49 8.28
CA ARG A 70 13.72 3.16 7.87
C ARG A 70 12.64 2.42 7.11
N GLY A 71 12.95 1.20 6.65
CA GLY A 71 12.03 0.35 5.94
C GLY A 71 11.62 0.93 4.59
N TRP A 72 10.44 0.57 4.09
CA TRP A 72 9.99 0.98 2.77
C TRP A 72 8.52 1.42 2.76
N VAL A 73 8.20 2.29 1.81
CA VAL A 73 6.85 2.82 1.59
C VAL A 73 6.56 2.86 0.09
N THR A 74 5.31 2.63 -0.27
CA THR A 74 4.76 3.01 -1.57
C THR A 74 3.46 3.75 -1.36
N HIS A 75 3.14 4.64 -2.31
CA HIS A 75 1.93 5.45 -2.27
C HIS A 75 0.89 4.89 -3.24
N ILE A 76 -0.09 5.70 -3.59
CA ILE A 76 -1.27 5.25 -4.35
C ILE A 76 -0.95 4.74 -5.76
N LEU A 77 0.08 5.28 -6.40
CA LEU A 77 0.45 4.92 -7.77
C LEU A 77 1.64 3.98 -7.78
N GLY A 78 1.53 2.94 -8.60
CA GLY A 78 2.61 2.01 -8.90
C GLY A 78 2.69 1.75 -10.40
N ASN A 79 3.80 1.20 -10.85
CA ASN A 79 3.98 0.79 -12.24
C ASN A 79 5.07 -0.28 -12.35
N VAL A 80 5.38 -0.70 -13.57
CA VAL A 80 6.44 -1.68 -13.84
C VAL A 80 7.86 -1.17 -13.60
N TRP A 81 8.02 0.14 -13.36
CA TRP A 81 9.29 0.79 -13.10
C TRP A 81 9.53 1.05 -11.61
N GLU A 82 8.72 0.42 -10.76
CA GLU A 82 8.85 0.50 -9.29
C GLU A 82 8.67 1.95 -8.77
N PHE A 83 7.72 2.68 -9.31
CA PHE A 83 7.37 4.01 -8.81
C PHE A 83 6.71 3.88 -7.44
N THR A 84 7.27 4.57 -6.43
CA THR A 84 6.82 4.49 -5.03
C THR A 84 6.57 5.85 -4.39
N ALA A 85 6.92 6.95 -5.07
CA ALA A 85 6.78 8.30 -4.53
C ALA A 85 5.30 8.73 -4.39
N PRO A 86 5.01 9.79 -3.61
CA PRO A 86 3.67 10.38 -3.56
C PRO A 86 3.16 10.77 -4.94
N GLY A 87 1.84 10.68 -5.13
CA GLY A 87 1.19 11.12 -6.37
C GLY A 87 1.15 12.65 -6.52
N GLU A 88 0.67 13.10 -7.67
CA GLU A 88 0.74 14.49 -8.13
C GLU A 88 -0.11 15.46 -7.29
N HIS A 89 -1.18 14.97 -6.66
CA HIS A 89 -2.06 15.79 -5.86
C HIS A 89 -2.21 15.23 -4.43
N PRO A 90 -2.02 16.06 -3.40
CA PRO A 90 -1.97 15.56 -2.01
C PRO A 90 -3.29 14.96 -1.53
N SER A 91 -4.44 15.33 -2.12
CA SER A 91 -5.74 14.81 -1.69
C SER A 91 -5.91 13.29 -1.83
N TRP A 92 -5.14 12.68 -2.71
CA TRP A 92 -5.09 11.23 -2.93
C TRP A 92 -3.64 10.71 -2.95
N GLY A 93 -2.72 11.47 -3.49
CA GLY A 93 -1.33 11.08 -3.66
C GLY A 93 -0.52 10.95 -2.37
N ALA A 94 -1.00 11.52 -1.26
CA ALA A 94 -0.37 11.41 0.05
C ALA A 94 -0.77 10.14 0.83
N THR A 95 -1.54 9.22 0.24
CA THR A 95 -1.83 7.91 0.82
C THR A 95 -0.54 7.11 0.95
N ASN A 96 -0.12 6.82 2.16
CA ASN A 96 1.16 6.17 2.47
C ASN A 96 1.04 4.74 2.99
N THR A 97 -0.18 4.20 3.10
CA THR A 97 -0.44 2.87 3.63
C THR A 97 -0.46 1.76 2.59
N SER A 98 -0.18 2.07 1.32
CA SER A 98 -0.25 1.08 0.24
C SER A 98 0.75 -0.08 0.42
N ALA A 99 1.97 0.19 0.91
CA ALA A 99 2.94 -0.86 1.25
C ALA A 99 2.41 -1.83 2.31
N ALA A 100 1.79 -1.28 3.36
CA ALA A 100 1.18 -2.07 4.43
C ALA A 100 0.02 -2.93 3.90
N TRP A 101 -0.81 -2.37 3.04
CA TRP A 101 -1.93 -3.09 2.44
C TRP A 101 -1.49 -4.18 1.46
N LEU A 102 -0.42 -3.97 0.71
CA LEU A 102 0.19 -5.02 -0.10
C LEU A 102 0.72 -6.18 0.75
N CYS A 103 1.24 -5.91 1.95
CA CYS A 103 1.71 -6.95 2.87
C CYS A 103 0.58 -7.88 3.37
N GLU A 104 -0.68 -7.45 3.37
CA GLU A 104 -1.82 -8.33 3.66
C GLU A 104 -1.93 -9.46 2.63
N HIS A 105 -1.65 -9.20 1.35
CA HIS A 105 -1.62 -10.22 0.30
C HIS A 105 -0.52 -11.26 0.55
N LEU A 106 0.65 -10.82 1.01
CA LEU A 106 1.75 -11.72 1.35
C LEU A 106 1.34 -12.67 2.48
N TYR A 107 0.72 -12.13 3.52
CA TYR A 107 0.30 -12.93 4.66
C TYR A 107 -0.91 -13.81 4.33
N THR A 108 -1.86 -13.33 3.55
CA THR A 108 -3.03 -14.11 3.09
C THR A 108 -2.58 -15.35 2.32
N HIS A 109 -1.64 -15.24 1.40
CA HIS A 109 -1.10 -16.40 0.68
C HIS A 109 -0.49 -17.42 1.66
N TYR A 110 0.24 -16.96 2.67
CA TYR A 110 0.74 -17.86 3.72
C TYR A 110 -0.39 -18.54 4.49
N GLN A 111 -1.45 -17.84 4.84
CA GLN A 111 -2.58 -18.42 5.58
C GLN A 111 -3.27 -19.56 4.81
N TYR A 112 -3.31 -19.47 3.50
CA TYR A 112 -3.90 -20.52 2.64
C TYR A 112 -2.94 -21.68 2.36
N THR A 113 -1.66 -21.41 2.22
CA THR A 113 -0.64 -22.42 1.86
C THR A 113 0.03 -23.07 3.07
N LEU A 114 0.13 -22.36 4.19
CA LEU A 114 0.90 -22.73 5.39
C LEU A 114 2.38 -23.02 5.08
N ASP A 115 2.89 -22.53 3.97
CA ASP A 115 4.28 -22.72 3.56
C ASP A 115 5.21 -21.80 4.36
N LYS A 116 5.94 -22.40 5.29
CA LYS A 116 6.92 -21.69 6.13
C LYS A 116 8.16 -21.25 5.37
N ALA A 117 8.50 -21.88 4.25
CA ALA A 117 9.62 -21.43 3.42
C ALA A 117 9.24 -20.14 2.69
N TYR A 118 8.05 -20.10 2.13
CA TYR A 118 7.46 -18.89 1.58
C TYR A 118 7.39 -17.75 2.62
N LEU A 119 6.88 -18.02 3.82
CA LEU A 119 6.78 -16.99 4.86
C LEU A 119 8.15 -16.39 5.21
N ARG A 120 9.20 -17.23 5.31
CA ARG A 120 10.58 -16.72 5.54
C ARG A 120 11.07 -15.82 4.41
N ASP A 121 10.67 -16.10 3.18
CA ASP A 121 11.06 -15.32 2.00
C ASP A 121 10.38 -13.94 1.99
N VAL A 122 9.08 -13.86 2.31
CA VAL A 122 8.33 -12.59 2.28
C VAL A 122 8.42 -11.79 3.58
N TYR A 123 8.80 -12.39 4.69
CA TYR A 123 8.87 -11.76 6.01
C TYR A 123 9.74 -10.47 6.04
N PRO A 124 10.93 -10.43 5.39
CA PRO A 124 11.72 -9.19 5.33
C PRO A 124 10.96 -8.02 4.69
N THR A 125 10.15 -8.28 3.67
CA THR A 125 9.29 -7.28 3.01
C THR A 125 8.24 -6.75 3.99
N MET A 126 7.52 -7.61 4.69
CA MET A 126 6.54 -7.23 5.70
C MET A 126 7.18 -6.44 6.85
N LYS A 127 8.28 -6.95 7.39
CA LYS A 127 9.04 -6.29 8.44
C LYS A 127 9.52 -4.91 8.04
N GLY A 128 9.99 -4.74 6.81
CA GLY A 128 10.41 -3.44 6.28
C GLY A 128 9.26 -2.43 6.24
N ALA A 129 8.08 -2.83 5.78
CA ALA A 129 6.89 -2.00 5.83
C ALA A 129 6.52 -1.63 7.28
N ALA A 130 6.55 -2.58 8.20
CA ALA A 130 6.28 -2.31 9.62
C ALA A 130 7.30 -1.32 10.23
N GLN A 131 8.59 -1.45 9.91
CA GLN A 131 9.63 -0.53 10.37
C GLN A 131 9.39 0.91 9.90
N PHE A 132 8.92 1.10 8.67
CA PHE A 132 8.55 2.42 8.17
C PHE A 132 7.49 3.07 9.07
N PHE A 133 6.44 2.36 9.41
CA PHE A 133 5.37 2.92 10.24
C PHE A 133 5.77 3.10 11.70
N VAL A 134 6.67 2.29 12.24
CA VAL A 134 7.24 2.54 13.58
C VAL A 134 7.95 3.90 13.63
N ASP A 135 8.66 4.27 12.55
CA ASP A 135 9.37 5.57 12.49
C ASP A 135 8.44 6.74 12.11
N MET A 136 7.34 6.45 11.38
CA MET A 136 6.44 7.46 10.83
C MET A 136 5.30 7.85 11.78
N LEU A 137 4.87 6.95 12.66
CA LEU A 137 3.77 7.21 13.58
C LEU A 137 4.12 8.34 14.57
N VAL A 138 3.16 9.25 14.77
CA VAL A 138 3.28 10.35 15.72
C VAL A 138 2.19 10.27 16.77
N GLN A 139 2.46 10.82 17.96
CA GLN A 139 1.47 10.86 19.03
C GLN A 139 0.47 12.00 18.80
N ASP A 140 -0.82 11.67 18.70
CA ASP A 140 -1.89 12.67 18.69
C ASP A 140 -1.90 13.42 20.03
N PRO A 141 -1.77 14.75 20.03
CA PRO A 141 -1.71 15.53 21.26
C PRO A 141 -2.98 15.45 22.13
N ARG A 142 -4.13 15.13 21.52
CA ARG A 142 -5.42 15.04 22.22
C ARG A 142 -5.68 13.66 22.82
N THR A 143 -5.53 12.62 21.99
CA THR A 143 -5.88 11.24 22.39
C THR A 143 -4.70 10.46 22.97
N LYS A 144 -3.46 10.94 22.73
CA LYS A 144 -2.21 10.27 23.07
C LYS A 144 -1.94 8.96 22.33
N TYR A 145 -2.80 8.56 21.41
CA TYR A 145 -2.56 7.42 20.54
C TYR A 145 -1.54 7.74 19.47
N LEU A 146 -0.83 6.71 19.00
CA LEU A 146 0.03 6.80 17.82
C LEU A 146 -0.85 6.76 16.57
N VAL A 147 -0.62 7.71 15.68
CA VAL A 147 -1.40 7.89 14.45
C VAL A 147 -0.49 8.20 13.26
N THR A 148 -0.96 7.90 12.07
CA THR A 148 -0.37 8.38 10.82
C THR A 148 -0.59 9.88 10.66
N ALA A 149 0.45 10.66 10.32
CA ALA A 149 0.32 12.09 10.01
C ALA A 149 1.57 12.58 9.25
N PRO A 150 1.43 13.23 8.07
CA PRO A 150 0.16 13.40 7.34
C PRO A 150 -0.30 12.13 6.64
N THR A 151 -1.60 12.02 6.37
CA THR A 151 -2.19 10.96 5.56
C THR A 151 -3.46 11.46 4.88
N THR A 152 -4.04 10.61 4.05
CA THR A 152 -5.39 10.80 3.48
C THR A 152 -6.23 9.56 3.74
N SER A 153 -7.56 9.72 3.69
CA SER A 153 -8.49 8.59 3.57
C SER A 153 -9.09 8.64 2.17
N PRO A 154 -8.41 8.12 1.16
CA PRO A 154 -8.83 8.32 -0.22
C PRO A 154 -10.17 7.61 -0.50
N GLU A 155 -11.12 8.23 -1.26
CA GLU A 155 -10.91 9.61 -1.72
C GLU A 155 -11.88 10.54 -0.98
N ASN A 156 -11.77 10.58 0.33
CA ASN A 156 -12.64 11.38 1.19
C ASN A 156 -12.09 12.81 1.40
N ALA A 157 -13.01 13.72 1.64
CA ALA A 157 -12.70 15.09 2.02
C ALA A 157 -13.64 15.54 3.14
N TYR A 158 -13.22 16.52 3.92
CA TYR A 158 -14.03 17.11 4.97
C TYR A 158 -14.02 18.63 4.90
N LYS A 159 -15.08 19.25 5.45
CA LYS A 159 -15.24 20.69 5.44
C LYS A 159 -14.74 21.30 6.76
N MET A 160 -13.82 22.22 6.65
CA MET A 160 -13.33 22.99 7.78
C MET A 160 -14.35 24.04 8.25
N PRO A 161 -14.27 24.52 9.51
CA PRO A 161 -15.15 25.58 9.99
C PRO A 161 -15.15 26.87 9.16
N ASN A 162 -14.02 27.16 8.48
CA ASN A 162 -13.90 28.31 7.58
C ASN A 162 -14.51 28.07 6.19
N GLY A 163 -15.11 26.88 5.95
CA GLY A 163 -15.74 26.49 4.69
C GLY A 163 -14.81 25.84 3.66
N SER A 164 -13.49 25.80 3.87
CA SER A 164 -12.56 25.12 2.95
C SER A 164 -12.76 23.60 3.02
N VAL A 165 -12.54 22.92 1.87
CA VAL A 165 -12.60 21.47 1.75
C VAL A 165 -11.15 20.96 1.74
N VAL A 166 -10.85 20.00 2.60
CA VAL A 166 -9.51 19.42 2.75
C VAL A 166 -9.58 17.89 2.82
N SER A 167 -8.51 17.22 2.37
CA SER A 167 -8.42 15.76 2.34
C SER A 167 -7.30 15.23 3.25
N ILE A 168 -6.30 16.06 3.54
CA ILE A 168 -5.19 15.67 4.41
C ILE A 168 -5.68 15.61 5.87
N CYS A 169 -5.38 14.52 6.54
CA CYS A 169 -5.79 14.27 7.91
C CYS A 169 -4.68 13.58 8.72
N ALA A 170 -5.02 13.22 9.95
CA ALA A 170 -4.20 12.37 10.82
C ALA A 170 -5.05 11.23 11.37
N GLY A 171 -4.50 10.02 11.40
CA GLY A 171 -5.11 8.87 12.04
C GLY A 171 -6.42 8.42 11.41
N SER A 172 -6.47 8.29 10.08
CA SER A 172 -7.67 7.79 9.40
C SER A 172 -8.02 6.38 9.88
N THR A 173 -9.32 6.06 9.89
CA THR A 173 -9.79 4.70 10.25
C THR A 173 -9.18 3.65 9.32
N MET A 174 -9.09 3.95 8.04
CA MET A 174 -8.46 3.08 7.04
C MET A 174 -7.04 2.74 7.43
N ASP A 175 -6.20 3.74 7.71
CA ASP A 175 -4.81 3.52 8.11
C ASP A 175 -4.71 2.67 9.37
N ASN A 176 -5.52 2.98 10.39
CA ASN A 176 -5.50 2.25 11.65
C ASN A 176 -5.83 0.77 11.48
N GLN A 177 -6.76 0.44 10.57
CA GLN A 177 -7.12 -0.94 10.26
C GLN A 177 -5.98 -1.65 9.52
N ILE A 178 -5.46 -1.06 8.46
CA ILE A 178 -4.35 -1.62 7.67
C ILE A 178 -3.10 -1.82 8.53
N LEU A 179 -2.75 -0.84 9.36
CA LEU A 179 -1.57 -0.95 10.22
C LEU A 179 -1.75 -1.96 11.35
N ARG A 180 -2.97 -2.12 11.87
CA ARG A 180 -3.27 -3.17 12.84
C ARG A 180 -3.01 -4.55 12.24
N GLU A 181 -3.46 -4.80 11.02
CA GLU A 181 -3.20 -6.04 10.30
C GLU A 181 -1.69 -6.24 10.08
N LEU A 182 -1.00 -5.24 9.55
CA LEU A 182 0.44 -5.32 9.31
C LEU A 182 1.21 -5.69 10.59
N PHE A 183 0.98 -4.96 11.68
CA PHE A 183 1.69 -5.20 12.95
C PHE A 183 1.29 -6.53 13.63
N THR A 184 0.08 -7.00 13.42
CA THR A 184 -0.37 -8.30 13.95
C THR A 184 0.29 -9.44 13.22
N ASN A 185 0.52 -9.29 11.91
CA ASN A 185 1.00 -10.33 11.02
C ASN A 185 2.54 -10.36 10.89
N THR A 186 3.23 -9.35 11.46
CA THR A 186 4.70 -9.22 11.42
C THR A 186 5.34 -9.52 12.77
#